data_2d2f4de2f9278c10eb4041c98a1b676f
#
_entry.id   2d2f4de2f9278c10eb4041c98a1b676f
#
_cell.length_a   1.000
_cell.length_b   1.000
_cell.length_c   1.000
_cell.angle_alpha   90.00
_cell.angle_beta   90.00
_cell.angle_gamma   90.00
#
_symmetry.space_group_name_H-M   'P 1'
#
loop_
_entity.id
_entity.type
_entity.pdbx_description
1 polymer ?
#
loop_
_entity_poly.entity_id
_entity_poly.type
_entity_poly.pdbx_seq_one_letter_code
_entity_poly.pdbx_strand_id
1 'polypeptide(L)'
;MTASDSPPSAAIVALADRVERAASDSPRFLLGIAGSPGSGKTTLAAAIVAELNGRHPGTASAVPMDGFHLANATLDRLGRRDRKGAIDTFDGWGFLALLDRIRTETEHTVFAPGFRREVDEGVAGEIAVEPATRIVVVEGNYLLVDDGPWARVQGALDEVWF
;
A
#
# COMPACT_ATOMS: atom_id res chain seq x y z
N MET A 1 -4.57 20.00 12.23
CA MET A 1 -3.71 20.47 11.13
C MET A 1 -4.50 20.35 9.86
N THR A 2 -4.84 21.47 9.25
CA THR A 2 -5.67 21.57 8.05
C THR A 2 -4.91 20.97 6.87
N ALA A 3 -5.53 20.00 6.19
CA ALA A 3 -5.07 19.57 4.87
C ALA A 3 -4.95 20.81 3.98
N SER A 4 -3.86 20.91 3.24
CA SER A 4 -3.62 22.00 2.29
C SER A 4 -4.75 22.02 1.27
N ASP A 5 -5.56 23.07 1.28
CA ASP A 5 -6.70 23.31 0.38
C ASP A 5 -6.25 23.73 -1.06
N SER A 6 -5.03 23.38 -1.43
CA SER A 6 -4.58 23.61 -2.80
C SER A 6 -5.20 22.56 -3.72
N PRO A 7 -5.75 22.96 -4.88
CA PRO A 7 -6.31 22.01 -5.85
C PRO A 7 -5.24 20.99 -6.26
N PRO A 8 -5.62 19.73 -6.51
CA PRO A 8 -4.69 18.70 -6.95
C PRO A 8 -4.01 19.14 -8.25
N SER A 9 -2.73 18.77 -8.41
CA SER A 9 -2.03 19.08 -9.66
C SER A 9 -2.68 18.36 -10.83
N ALA A 10 -2.64 18.95 -12.05
CA ALA A 10 -3.17 18.33 -13.25
C ALA A 10 -2.61 16.91 -13.49
N ALA A 11 -1.37 16.66 -13.03
CA ALA A 11 -0.76 15.34 -13.11
C ALA A 11 -1.46 14.31 -12.20
N ILE A 12 -1.82 14.68 -10.97
CA ILE A 12 -2.55 13.79 -10.04
C ILE A 12 -3.95 13.49 -10.58
N VAL A 13 -4.65 14.50 -11.11
CA VAL A 13 -5.95 14.31 -11.77
C VAL A 13 -5.84 13.29 -12.91
N ALA A 14 -4.86 13.45 -13.80
CA ALA A 14 -4.65 12.53 -14.93
C ALA A 14 -4.32 11.10 -14.48
N LEU A 15 -3.53 10.95 -13.40
CA LEU A 15 -3.23 9.63 -12.81
C LEU A 15 -4.47 8.99 -12.19
N ALA A 16 -5.27 9.74 -11.45
CA ALA A 16 -6.55 9.26 -10.91
C ALA A 16 -7.51 8.81 -12.02
N ASP A 17 -7.63 9.59 -13.12
CA ASP A 17 -8.43 9.21 -14.30
C ASP A 17 -7.94 7.89 -14.93
N ARG A 18 -6.63 7.69 -14.98
CA ARG A 18 -6.04 6.43 -15.48
C ARG A 18 -6.42 5.25 -14.59
N VAL A 19 -6.31 5.42 -13.27
CA VAL A 19 -6.68 4.37 -12.30
C VAL A 19 -8.15 4.03 -12.39
N GLU A 20 -9.05 5.02 -12.44
CA GLU A 20 -10.50 4.80 -12.56
C GLU A 20 -10.85 4.02 -13.84
N ARG A 21 -10.21 4.37 -14.98
CA ARG A 21 -10.40 3.62 -16.23
C ARG A 21 -9.91 2.19 -16.12
N ALA A 22 -8.72 1.95 -15.53
CA ALA A 22 -8.18 0.62 -15.35
C ALA A 22 -9.04 -0.23 -14.41
N ALA A 23 -9.64 0.40 -13.39
CA ALA A 23 -10.48 -0.26 -12.40
C ALA A 23 -11.94 -0.49 -12.85
N SER A 24 -12.35 -0.02 -14.05
CA SER A 24 -13.76 0.02 -14.49
C SER A 24 -14.45 -1.34 -14.40
N ASP A 25 -13.77 -2.40 -14.80
CA ASP A 25 -14.32 -3.76 -14.90
C ASP A 25 -13.93 -4.66 -13.71
N SER A 26 -13.22 -4.10 -12.71
CA SER A 26 -12.79 -4.84 -11.53
C SER A 26 -13.67 -4.52 -10.31
N PRO A 27 -14.16 -5.52 -9.57
CA PRO A 27 -14.86 -5.28 -8.32
C PRO A 27 -13.93 -4.65 -7.26
N ARG A 28 -12.66 -5.01 -7.28
CA ARG A 28 -11.59 -4.41 -6.45
C ARG A 28 -10.27 -4.44 -7.21
N PHE A 29 -9.74 -3.25 -7.50
CA PHE A 29 -8.51 -3.05 -8.27
C PHE A 29 -7.34 -2.73 -7.33
N LEU A 30 -6.24 -3.46 -7.47
CA LEU A 30 -5.02 -3.27 -6.68
C LEU A 30 -3.93 -2.67 -7.58
N LEU A 31 -3.63 -1.39 -7.35
CA LEU A 31 -2.55 -0.67 -8.02
C LEU A 31 -1.28 -0.75 -7.17
N GLY A 32 -0.19 -1.28 -7.71
CA GLY A 32 1.13 -1.20 -7.10
C GLY A 32 1.87 0.08 -7.50
N ILE A 33 2.51 0.74 -6.55
CA ILE A 33 3.50 1.82 -6.79
C ILE A 33 4.83 1.36 -6.22
N ALA A 34 5.73 0.94 -7.10
CA ALA A 34 7.07 0.50 -6.76
C ALA A 34 8.08 1.65 -6.88
N GLY A 35 9.23 1.52 -6.23
CA GLY A 35 10.34 2.47 -6.34
C GLY A 35 11.26 2.42 -5.13
N SER A 36 12.43 3.03 -5.23
CA SER A 36 13.43 3.08 -4.16
C SER A 36 12.94 3.86 -2.93
N PRO A 37 13.53 3.64 -1.75
CA PRO A 37 13.28 4.47 -0.58
C PRO A 37 13.48 5.96 -0.90
N GLY A 38 12.56 6.82 -0.43
CA GLY A 38 12.64 8.27 -0.66
C GLY A 38 12.22 8.75 -2.05
N SER A 39 11.75 7.88 -2.95
CA SER A 39 11.30 8.26 -4.31
C SER A 39 9.93 8.97 -4.36
N GLY A 40 9.26 9.15 -3.22
CA GLY A 40 7.95 9.82 -3.16
C GLY A 40 6.74 8.91 -3.36
N LYS A 41 6.89 7.59 -3.34
CA LYS A 41 5.79 6.62 -3.51
C LYS A 41 4.62 6.87 -2.56
N THR A 42 4.91 7.02 -1.27
CA THR A 42 3.88 7.25 -0.24
C THR A 42 3.12 8.55 -0.49
N THR A 43 3.84 9.62 -0.87
CA THR A 43 3.23 10.91 -1.23
C THR A 43 2.33 10.78 -2.46
N LEU A 44 2.80 10.07 -3.49
CA LEU A 44 2.04 9.81 -4.71
C LEU A 44 0.79 8.97 -4.42
N ALA A 45 0.95 7.88 -3.67
CA ALA A 45 -0.18 7.02 -3.27
C ALA A 45 -1.24 7.81 -2.49
N ALA A 46 -0.82 8.60 -1.51
CA ALA A 46 -1.72 9.45 -0.73
C ALA A 46 -2.44 10.49 -1.59
N ALA A 47 -1.75 11.12 -2.55
CA ALA A 47 -2.35 12.11 -3.44
C ALA A 47 -3.39 11.50 -4.38
N ILE A 48 -3.11 10.32 -4.96
CA ILE A 48 -4.05 9.59 -5.82
C ILE A 48 -5.29 9.19 -5.01
N VAL A 49 -5.10 8.61 -3.81
CA VAL A 49 -6.21 8.20 -2.94
C VAL A 49 -7.05 9.40 -2.51
N ALA A 50 -6.44 10.54 -2.18
CA ALA A 50 -7.15 11.75 -1.81
C ALA A 50 -8.00 12.28 -2.99
N GLU A 51 -7.45 12.30 -4.20
CA GLU A 51 -8.17 12.71 -5.42
C GLU A 51 -9.36 11.79 -5.70
N LEU A 52 -9.16 10.47 -5.67
CA LEU A 52 -10.23 9.48 -5.89
C LEU A 52 -11.34 9.61 -4.84
N ASN A 53 -10.99 9.76 -3.57
CA ASN A 53 -11.97 9.92 -2.48
C ASN A 53 -12.64 11.31 -2.49
N GLY A 54 -12.00 12.32 -3.05
CA GLY A 54 -12.62 13.63 -3.30
C GLY A 54 -13.76 13.54 -4.31
N ARG A 55 -13.65 12.64 -5.29
CA ARG A 55 -14.69 12.37 -6.29
C ARG A 55 -15.77 11.43 -5.75
N HIS A 56 -15.35 10.34 -5.12
CA HIS A 56 -16.19 9.25 -4.63
C HIS A 56 -15.74 8.84 -3.22
N PRO A 57 -16.30 9.41 -2.15
CA PRO A 57 -15.88 9.16 -0.77
C PRO A 57 -15.82 7.67 -0.41
N GLY A 58 -14.69 7.22 0.13
CA GLY A 58 -14.49 5.84 0.57
C GLY A 58 -14.14 4.84 -0.55
N THR A 59 -14.01 5.29 -1.80
CA THR A 59 -13.72 4.40 -2.93
C THR A 59 -12.29 3.90 -2.98
N ALA A 60 -11.34 4.61 -2.36
CA ALA A 60 -9.92 4.27 -2.42
C ALA A 60 -9.25 4.22 -1.04
N SER A 61 -8.27 3.34 -0.88
CA SER A 61 -7.44 3.21 0.31
C SER A 61 -5.97 2.97 -0.08
N ALA A 62 -5.02 3.44 0.75
CA ALA A 62 -3.59 3.17 0.57
C ALA A 62 -3.13 2.10 1.56
N VAL A 63 -2.35 1.13 1.08
CA VAL A 63 -1.77 0.05 1.89
C VAL A 63 -0.25 0.02 1.67
N PRO A 64 0.54 0.54 2.62
CA PRO A 64 1.99 0.53 2.51
C PRO A 64 2.58 -0.84 2.87
N MET A 65 3.55 -1.30 2.10
CA MET A 65 4.37 -2.46 2.43
C MET A 65 5.10 -2.27 3.78
N ASP A 66 5.43 -1.05 4.13
CA ASP A 66 6.20 -0.72 5.34
C ASP A 66 5.50 -1.16 6.64
N GLY A 67 4.17 -1.32 6.64
CA GLY A 67 3.45 -1.91 7.77
C GLY A 67 3.84 -3.35 8.09
N PHE A 68 4.54 -4.01 7.17
CA PHE A 68 5.03 -5.39 7.32
C PHE A 68 6.51 -5.49 7.72
N HIS A 69 7.13 -4.41 8.17
CA HIS A 69 8.40 -4.53 8.88
C HIS A 69 8.25 -5.47 10.07
N LEU A 70 9.21 -6.38 10.25
CA LEU A 70 9.29 -7.16 11.49
C LEU A 70 9.52 -6.21 12.66
N ALA A 71 8.90 -6.51 13.81
CA ALA A 71 9.04 -5.73 15.03
C ALA A 71 10.51 -5.64 15.47
N ASN A 72 10.88 -4.52 16.07
CA ASN A 72 12.25 -4.28 16.53
C ASN A 72 12.77 -5.39 17.44
N ALA A 73 11.98 -5.84 18.40
CA ALA A 73 12.32 -6.96 19.29
C ALA A 73 12.55 -8.27 18.52
N THR A 74 11.82 -8.50 17.44
CA THR A 74 12.02 -9.66 16.56
C THR A 74 13.32 -9.53 15.79
N LEU A 75 13.63 -8.35 15.24
CA LEU A 75 14.87 -8.08 14.52
C LEU A 75 16.09 -8.21 15.43
N ASP A 76 16.00 -7.75 16.69
CA ASP A 76 17.06 -7.92 17.69
C ASP A 76 17.34 -9.42 17.94
N ARG A 77 16.29 -10.21 18.15
CA ARG A 77 16.42 -11.66 18.33
C ARG A 77 16.99 -12.38 17.11
N LEU A 78 16.73 -11.87 15.90
CA LEU A 78 17.25 -12.43 14.65
C LEU A 78 18.63 -11.88 14.27
N GLY A 79 19.17 -10.91 15.00
CA GLY A 79 20.43 -10.23 14.65
C GLY A 79 20.36 -9.44 13.36
N ARG A 80 19.19 -8.82 13.07
CA ARG A 80 18.93 -8.09 11.82
C ARG A 80 18.55 -6.62 12.04
N ARG A 81 18.62 -6.13 13.28
CA ARG A 81 18.20 -4.79 13.64
C ARG A 81 18.98 -3.68 12.92
N ASP A 82 20.29 -3.88 12.78
CA ASP A 82 21.24 -2.96 12.14
C ASP A 82 20.97 -2.72 10.66
N ARG A 83 20.23 -3.64 10.02
CA ARG A 83 19.87 -3.54 8.60
C ARG A 83 18.36 -3.51 8.37
N LYS A 84 17.61 -2.98 9.34
CA LYS A 84 16.15 -2.78 9.19
C LYS A 84 15.84 -2.00 7.91
N GLY A 85 14.89 -2.49 7.12
CA GLY A 85 14.59 -2.00 5.77
C GLY A 85 15.16 -2.88 4.65
N ALA A 86 16.09 -3.80 4.95
CA ALA A 86 16.50 -4.83 4.00
C ALA A 86 15.35 -5.84 3.78
N ILE A 87 15.32 -6.48 2.61
CA ILE A 87 14.21 -7.32 2.17
C ILE A 87 13.83 -8.43 3.16
N ASP A 88 14.81 -9.00 3.86
CA ASP A 88 14.62 -10.06 4.85
C ASP A 88 14.27 -9.56 6.26
N THR A 89 13.95 -8.28 6.39
CA THR A 89 13.42 -7.65 7.61
C THR A 89 11.93 -7.34 7.51
N PHE A 90 11.27 -7.87 6.48
CA PHE A 90 9.83 -7.77 6.25
C PHE A 90 9.16 -9.14 6.32
N ASP A 91 7.90 -9.16 6.75
CA ASP A 91 7.01 -10.31 6.59
C ASP A 91 6.35 -10.28 5.20
N GLY A 92 7.09 -10.71 4.19
CA GLY A 92 6.59 -10.75 2.82
C GLY A 92 5.45 -11.75 2.60
N TRP A 93 5.42 -12.86 3.35
CA TRP A 93 4.31 -13.83 3.27
C TRP A 93 3.03 -13.29 3.92
N GLY A 94 3.15 -12.59 5.04
CA GLY A 94 2.02 -11.92 5.66
C GLY A 94 1.47 -10.80 4.78
N PHE A 95 2.35 -10.06 4.09
CA PHE A 95 1.96 -9.03 3.12
C PHE A 95 1.17 -9.64 1.94
N LEU A 96 1.68 -10.72 1.33
CA LEU A 96 0.97 -11.43 0.26
C LEU A 96 -0.41 -11.92 0.72
N ALA A 97 -0.48 -12.55 1.90
CA ALA A 97 -1.74 -13.03 2.46
C ALA A 97 -2.75 -11.89 2.71
N LEU A 98 -2.27 -10.71 3.10
CA LEU A 98 -3.13 -9.53 3.22
C LEU A 98 -3.68 -9.09 1.84
N LEU A 99 -2.85 -9.04 0.80
CA LEU A 99 -3.29 -8.66 -0.54
C LEU A 99 -4.34 -9.63 -1.08
N ASP A 100 -4.12 -10.94 -0.89
CA ASP A 100 -5.09 -11.97 -1.27
C ASP A 100 -6.42 -11.80 -0.50
N ARG A 101 -6.35 -11.51 0.80
CA ARG A 101 -7.53 -11.22 1.62
C ARG A 101 -8.23 -9.94 1.18
N ILE A 102 -7.51 -8.86 0.90
CA ILE A 102 -8.09 -7.61 0.39
C ILE A 102 -8.85 -7.87 -0.92
N ARG A 103 -8.30 -8.68 -1.81
CA ARG A 103 -8.93 -8.99 -3.10
C ARG A 103 -10.22 -9.77 -2.96
N THR A 104 -10.29 -10.71 -2.02
CA THR A 104 -11.39 -11.67 -1.92
C THR A 104 -12.46 -11.29 -0.90
N GLU A 105 -12.10 -10.52 0.14
CA GLU A 105 -13.03 -10.12 1.19
C GLU A 105 -13.80 -8.87 0.77
N THR A 106 -15.09 -9.01 0.55
CA THR A 106 -15.98 -7.92 0.10
C THR A 106 -17.14 -7.64 1.07
N GLU A 107 -17.28 -8.43 2.12
CA GLU A 107 -18.37 -8.31 3.09
C GLU A 107 -17.93 -7.62 4.39
N HIS A 108 -16.65 -7.79 4.77
CA HIS A 108 -16.13 -7.25 6.03
C HIS A 108 -14.95 -6.31 5.78
N THR A 109 -14.74 -5.37 6.68
CA THR A 109 -13.55 -4.52 6.68
C THR A 109 -12.28 -5.35 6.84
N VAL A 110 -11.31 -5.16 5.97
CA VAL A 110 -9.98 -5.72 6.09
C VAL A 110 -9.07 -4.69 6.75
N PHE A 111 -8.53 -5.01 7.92
CA PHE A 111 -7.57 -4.14 8.59
C PHE A 111 -6.16 -4.48 8.16
N ALA A 112 -5.44 -3.47 7.71
CA ALA A 112 -4.02 -3.53 7.33
C ALA A 112 -3.15 -2.78 8.35
N PRO A 113 -1.89 -3.21 8.55
CA PRO A 113 -0.96 -2.46 9.37
C PRO A 113 -0.44 -1.22 8.63
N GLY A 114 -0.24 -0.14 9.37
CA GLY A 114 0.56 0.99 8.94
C GLY A 114 1.94 0.96 9.58
N PHE A 115 2.80 1.92 9.25
CA PHE A 115 4.12 2.08 9.85
C PHE A 115 4.24 3.49 10.46
N ARG A 116 4.55 3.53 11.75
CA ARG A 116 4.74 4.80 12.47
C ARG A 116 6.22 5.06 12.73
N ARG A 117 6.74 6.10 12.12
CA ARG A 117 8.16 6.50 12.23
C ARG A 117 8.54 6.93 13.64
N GLU A 118 7.60 7.48 14.41
CA GLU A 118 7.82 7.95 15.78
C GLU A 118 8.21 6.82 16.73
N VAL A 119 7.68 5.62 16.48
CA VAL A 119 7.99 4.41 17.25
C VAL A 119 8.86 3.42 16.48
N ASP A 120 9.11 3.70 15.20
CA ASP A 120 9.86 2.83 14.28
C ASP A 120 9.30 1.39 14.24
N GLU A 121 7.98 1.25 14.23
CA GLU A 121 7.26 -0.02 14.28
C GLU A 121 6.03 -0.03 13.37
N GLY A 122 5.65 -1.22 12.92
CA GLY A 122 4.34 -1.47 12.33
C GLY A 122 3.23 -1.41 13.39
N VAL A 123 2.10 -0.80 13.04
CA VAL A 123 0.92 -0.70 13.90
C VAL A 123 -0.22 -1.48 13.26
N ALA A 124 -0.63 -2.56 13.92
CA ALA A 124 -1.71 -3.42 13.43
C ALA A 124 -3.06 -2.68 13.43
N GLY A 125 -3.85 -2.90 12.36
CA GLY A 125 -5.21 -2.37 12.28
C GLY A 125 -5.30 -0.85 12.07
N GLU A 126 -4.22 -0.20 11.67
CA GLU A 126 -4.19 1.25 11.46
C GLU A 126 -4.96 1.69 10.21
N ILE A 127 -5.05 0.82 9.21
CA ILE A 127 -5.69 1.11 7.93
C ILE A 127 -6.90 0.22 7.76
N ALA A 128 -8.05 0.81 7.44
CA ALA A 128 -9.27 0.08 7.11
C ALA A 128 -9.49 0.07 5.59
N VAL A 129 -9.61 -1.12 5.01
CA VAL A 129 -10.08 -1.32 3.64
C VAL A 129 -11.52 -1.79 3.74
N GLU A 130 -12.44 -0.87 3.53
CA GLU A 130 -13.88 -1.11 3.70
C GLU A 130 -14.44 -1.98 2.55
N PRO A 131 -15.58 -2.65 2.74
CA PRO A 131 -16.25 -3.37 1.67
C PRO A 131 -16.51 -2.53 0.42
N ALA A 132 -16.83 -1.24 0.59
CA ALA A 132 -17.09 -0.30 -0.48
C ALA A 132 -15.82 0.19 -1.21
N THR A 133 -14.63 -0.08 -0.67
CA THR A 133 -13.35 0.31 -1.28
C THR A 133 -13.13 -0.48 -2.57
N ARG A 134 -13.08 0.20 -3.70
CA ARG A 134 -12.89 -0.40 -5.02
C ARG A 134 -11.45 -0.35 -5.51
N ILE A 135 -10.67 0.63 -5.05
CA ILE A 135 -9.29 0.85 -5.49
C ILE A 135 -8.39 0.81 -4.27
N VAL A 136 -7.40 -0.08 -4.29
CA VAL A 136 -6.38 -0.16 -3.25
C VAL A 136 -5.03 0.17 -3.85
N VAL A 137 -4.42 1.26 -3.40
CA VAL A 137 -3.09 1.68 -3.83
C VAL A 137 -2.07 1.08 -2.88
N VAL A 138 -1.35 0.09 -3.36
CA VAL A 138 -0.30 -0.63 -2.63
C VAL A 138 1.04 0.01 -2.97
N GLU A 139 1.83 0.41 -1.98
CA GLU A 139 3.14 1.00 -2.27
C GLU A 139 4.26 0.28 -1.52
N GLY A 140 5.44 0.19 -2.16
CA GLY A 140 6.58 -0.45 -1.53
C GLY A 140 7.83 -0.57 -2.39
N ASN A 141 8.95 -0.86 -1.72
CA ASN A 141 10.25 -0.96 -2.37
C ASN A 141 10.45 -2.28 -3.13
N TYR A 142 9.79 -3.37 -2.67
CA TYR A 142 10.06 -4.73 -3.13
C TYR A 142 8.96 -5.35 -3.98
N LEU A 143 7.96 -4.54 -4.42
CA LEU A 143 6.80 -5.03 -5.20
C LEU A 143 7.17 -5.67 -6.54
N LEU A 144 8.34 -5.36 -7.09
CA LEU A 144 8.85 -5.88 -8.37
C LEU A 144 10.00 -6.89 -8.21
N VAL A 145 10.30 -7.32 -7.00
CA VAL A 145 11.35 -8.33 -6.77
C VAL A 145 10.82 -9.71 -7.19
N ASP A 146 11.60 -10.40 -8.01
CA ASP A 146 11.27 -11.73 -8.53
C ASP A 146 11.94 -12.84 -7.70
N ASP A 147 11.68 -12.84 -6.39
CA ASP A 147 12.17 -13.85 -5.46
C ASP A 147 11.22 -14.04 -4.27
N GLY A 148 11.12 -15.28 -3.78
CA GLY A 148 10.34 -15.64 -2.61
C GLY A 148 8.88 -15.15 -2.67
N PRO A 149 8.34 -14.58 -1.56
CA PRO A 149 6.97 -14.06 -1.55
C PRO A 149 6.77 -12.89 -2.50
N TRP A 150 7.83 -12.11 -2.77
CA TRP A 150 7.74 -10.89 -3.58
C TRP A 150 7.42 -11.16 -5.04
N ALA A 151 7.93 -12.26 -5.60
CA ALA A 151 7.55 -12.71 -6.94
C ALA A 151 6.04 -12.95 -7.08
N ARG A 152 5.38 -13.38 -5.99
CA ARG A 152 3.93 -13.61 -5.98
C ARG A 152 3.15 -12.33 -5.67
N VAL A 153 3.74 -11.38 -4.95
CA VAL A 153 3.14 -10.06 -4.70
C VAL A 153 2.85 -9.34 -6.00
N GLN A 154 3.80 -9.34 -6.95
CA GLN A 154 3.57 -8.74 -8.27
C GLN A 154 2.36 -9.35 -8.98
N GLY A 155 2.17 -10.67 -8.91
CA GLY A 155 1.02 -11.36 -9.49
C GLY A 155 -0.32 -11.09 -8.77
N ALA A 156 -0.28 -10.57 -7.55
CA ALA A 156 -1.46 -10.17 -6.79
C ALA A 156 -1.94 -8.74 -7.13
N LEU A 157 -1.16 -7.97 -7.88
CA LEU A 157 -1.47 -6.60 -8.30
C LEU A 157 -2.01 -6.59 -9.74
N ASP A 158 -3.00 -5.73 -10.02
CA ASP A 158 -3.58 -5.62 -11.37
C ASP A 158 -2.70 -4.79 -12.31
N GLU A 159 -2.06 -3.75 -11.76
CA GLU A 159 -1.11 -2.90 -12.46
C GLU A 159 -0.01 -2.46 -11.48
N VAL A 160 1.22 -2.30 -11.96
CA VAL A 160 2.34 -1.76 -11.15
C VAL A 160 2.99 -0.62 -11.89
N TRP A 161 3.12 0.52 -11.19
CA TRP A 161 3.85 1.68 -11.65
C TRP A 161 5.23 1.77 -10.96
N PHE A 162 6.23 2.24 -11.71
CA PHE A 162 7.60 2.45 -11.22
C PHE A 162 8.06 3.87 -11.57
#